data_f34fd0da655bf728dfd153a8b9138d3f
#
_entry.id   f34fd0da655bf728dfd153a8b9138d3f
#
_cell.length_a   1.000
_cell.length_b   1.000
_cell.length_c   1.000
_cell.angle_alpha   90.00
_cell.angle_beta   90.00
_cell.angle_gamma   90.00
#
_symmetry.space_group_name_H-M   'P 1'
#
loop_
_entity.id
_entity.type
_entity.pdbx_description
1 polymer ?
#
loop_
_entity_poly.entity_id
_entity_poly.type
_entity_poly.pdbx_seq_one_letter_code
_entity_poly.pdbx_strand_id
1 'polypeptide(L)'
;DQLIGQLKINEFLASNDGVNTDEAGEFDDWIELYNLSDQPIDLSGLYLTDDLDDLTQWQFPIDNISIASGGYLLVWCDDNISQGDLHTNFKINSIGETLALVKNDGITIIDSISFGSQTIDLSYGRIPDGGEEWTTMLPTPGNTNQALSILSDLVFPDRYRLYQNYPNPFNSRTTIQYDLPESGHVRIRVYDILGNEITTLVNSEAVIGEYIIHWAPRHQGSGVYFVRIESTGFDKTRKMVLLK
;
A
#
# COMPACT_ATOMS: atom_id res chain seq x y z
N ASP A 1 -9.36 -25.61 22.52
CA ASP A 1 -8.47 -25.43 21.37
C ASP A 1 -7.71 -24.12 21.53
N GLN A 2 -6.43 -24.22 21.94
CA GLN A 2 -5.69 -23.07 22.46
C GLN A 2 -5.29 -22.02 21.39
N LEU A 3 -5.31 -22.35 20.09
CA LEU A 3 -4.89 -21.42 19.04
C LEU A 3 -6.05 -20.53 18.54
N ILE A 4 -7.27 -21.09 18.48
CA ILE A 4 -8.43 -20.35 18.00
C ILE A 4 -8.73 -19.18 18.96
N GLY A 5 -8.73 -17.96 18.40
CA GLY A 5 -8.93 -16.73 19.17
C GLY A 5 -7.67 -16.16 19.85
N GLN A 6 -6.53 -16.88 19.82
CA GLN A 6 -5.27 -16.39 20.40
C GLN A 6 -4.22 -16.05 19.35
N LEU A 7 -4.25 -16.68 18.17
CA LEU A 7 -3.39 -16.37 17.05
C LEU A 7 -4.25 -15.78 15.92
N LYS A 8 -3.87 -14.61 15.44
CA LYS A 8 -4.66 -13.85 14.47
C LYS A 8 -3.82 -13.42 13.27
N ILE A 9 -4.43 -13.39 12.10
CA ILE A 9 -4.00 -12.52 11.01
C ILE A 9 -4.32 -11.10 11.47
N ASN A 10 -3.31 -10.26 11.66
CA ASN A 10 -3.44 -8.95 12.31
C ASN A 10 -3.43 -7.78 11.33
N GLU A 11 -2.58 -7.88 10.34
CA GLU A 11 -2.37 -6.87 9.30
C GLU A 11 -1.91 -7.56 8.01
N PHE A 12 -2.24 -6.99 6.86
CA PHE A 12 -1.62 -7.40 5.60
C PHE A 12 -1.50 -6.21 4.64
N LEU A 13 -0.53 -6.30 3.73
CA LEU A 13 -0.30 -5.35 2.65
C LEU A 13 -0.30 -6.11 1.32
N ALA A 14 -1.33 -5.89 0.51
CA ALA A 14 -1.58 -6.61 -0.75
C ALA A 14 -1.12 -5.83 -2.01
N SER A 15 -0.38 -4.76 -1.84
CA SER A 15 0.25 -3.99 -2.93
C SER A 15 1.33 -3.11 -2.32
N ASN A 16 2.53 -3.66 -2.16
CA ASN A 16 3.69 -2.98 -1.61
C ASN A 16 4.59 -2.49 -2.75
N ASP A 17 4.70 -1.17 -2.90
CA ASP A 17 5.54 -0.55 -3.94
C ASP A 17 6.65 0.34 -3.33
N GLY A 18 6.57 0.62 -2.01
CA GLY A 18 7.52 1.53 -1.39
C GLY A 18 7.56 1.57 0.14
N VAL A 19 6.92 0.63 0.84
CA VAL A 19 6.81 0.67 2.32
C VAL A 19 7.99 0.02 3.00
N ASN A 20 8.14 -1.28 2.85
CA ASN A 20 9.21 -2.07 3.47
C ASN A 20 9.65 -3.20 2.53
N THR A 21 10.90 -3.58 2.63
CA THR A 21 11.50 -4.62 1.81
C THR A 21 11.77 -5.87 2.62
N ASP A 22 11.83 -6.99 1.92
CA ASP A 22 12.35 -8.25 2.42
C ASP A 22 13.88 -8.23 2.58
N GLU A 23 14.49 -9.38 2.86
CA GLU A 23 15.93 -9.57 3.02
C GLU A 23 16.69 -9.45 1.69
N ALA A 24 16.00 -9.63 0.55
CA ALA A 24 16.57 -9.45 -0.80
C ALA A 24 16.50 -7.98 -1.26
N GLY A 25 15.79 -7.11 -0.53
CA GLY A 25 15.58 -5.70 -0.84
C GLY A 25 14.44 -5.49 -1.84
N GLU A 26 13.53 -6.45 -1.98
CA GLU A 26 12.36 -6.40 -2.85
C GLU A 26 11.13 -5.90 -2.07
N PHE A 27 10.23 -5.19 -2.76
CA PHE A 27 8.97 -4.72 -2.19
C PHE A 27 7.90 -5.77 -2.47
N ASP A 28 7.69 -6.67 -1.53
CA ASP A 28 6.72 -7.74 -1.65
C ASP A 28 5.53 -7.56 -0.72
N ASP A 29 4.41 -8.16 -1.09
CA ASP A 29 3.22 -8.22 -0.25
C ASP A 29 3.50 -9.07 0.99
N TRP A 30 2.78 -8.81 2.08
CA TRP A 30 3.01 -9.52 3.33
C TRP A 30 1.75 -9.66 4.18
N ILE A 31 1.78 -10.67 5.06
CA ILE A 31 0.82 -10.92 6.13
C ILE A 31 1.56 -10.81 7.45
N GLU A 32 0.97 -10.14 8.42
CA GLU A 32 1.44 -10.13 9.80
C GLU A 32 0.52 -10.94 10.70
N LEU A 33 1.10 -11.82 11.48
CA LEU A 33 0.42 -12.58 12.53
C LEU A 33 0.67 -11.93 13.90
N TYR A 34 -0.32 -12.00 14.78
CA TYR A 34 -0.26 -11.50 16.15
C TYR A 34 -0.65 -12.56 17.16
N ASN A 35 0.11 -12.67 18.24
CA ASN A 35 -0.17 -13.55 19.37
C ASN A 35 -0.85 -12.79 20.51
N LEU A 36 -2.17 -12.99 20.67
CA LEU A 36 -2.95 -12.40 21.78
C LEU A 36 -2.74 -13.09 23.13
N SER A 37 -2.13 -14.28 23.13
CA SER A 37 -1.99 -15.07 24.36
C SER A 37 -0.90 -14.51 25.29
N ASP A 38 -0.91 -14.95 26.54
CA ASP A 38 0.13 -14.65 27.55
C ASP A 38 1.34 -15.61 27.48
N GLN A 39 1.39 -16.50 26.51
CA GLN A 39 2.45 -17.48 26.27
C GLN A 39 2.95 -17.41 24.82
N PRO A 40 4.20 -17.80 24.55
CA PRO A 40 4.64 -17.99 23.17
C PRO A 40 3.78 -19.03 22.43
N ILE A 41 3.46 -18.77 21.18
CA ILE A 41 2.77 -19.70 20.28
C ILE A 41 3.76 -20.25 19.27
N ASP A 42 3.87 -21.58 19.20
CA ASP A 42 4.61 -22.31 18.17
C ASP A 42 3.77 -22.39 16.89
N LEU A 43 4.34 -21.95 15.77
CA LEU A 43 3.71 -21.96 14.44
C LEU A 43 4.10 -23.18 13.61
N SER A 44 5.00 -24.04 14.13
CA SER A 44 5.54 -25.18 13.39
C SER A 44 4.45 -26.04 12.79
N GLY A 45 4.48 -26.18 11.47
CA GLY A 45 3.55 -27.02 10.73
C GLY A 45 2.14 -26.45 10.55
N LEU A 46 1.83 -25.24 11.00
CA LEU A 46 0.60 -24.53 10.61
C LEU A 46 0.65 -24.18 9.12
N TYR A 47 -0.48 -23.80 8.55
CA TYR A 47 -0.56 -23.41 7.14
C TYR A 47 -1.11 -21.99 6.98
N LEU A 48 -0.67 -21.31 5.90
CA LEU A 48 -1.29 -20.11 5.34
C LEU A 48 -1.77 -20.41 3.93
N THR A 49 -2.91 -19.83 3.55
CA THR A 49 -3.47 -19.96 2.22
C THR A 49 -4.23 -18.71 1.80
N ASP A 50 -4.23 -18.42 0.49
CA ASP A 50 -5.12 -17.49 -0.19
C ASP A 50 -6.25 -18.23 -0.95
N ASP A 51 -6.26 -19.57 -0.91
CA ASP A 51 -7.23 -20.44 -1.56
C ASP A 51 -7.92 -21.36 -0.54
N LEU A 52 -9.20 -21.12 -0.26
CA LEU A 52 -9.98 -21.96 0.66
C LEU A 52 -10.27 -23.38 0.14
N ASP A 53 -10.03 -23.66 -1.14
CA ASP A 53 -10.10 -25.00 -1.72
C ASP A 53 -8.79 -25.79 -1.46
N ASP A 54 -7.68 -25.11 -1.11
CA ASP A 54 -6.41 -25.71 -0.67
C ASP A 54 -5.94 -25.14 0.68
N LEU A 55 -6.46 -25.67 1.77
CA LEU A 55 -6.11 -25.24 3.13
C LEU A 55 -4.67 -25.58 3.56
N THR A 56 -3.90 -26.27 2.72
CA THR A 56 -2.53 -26.72 2.99
C THR A 56 -1.51 -26.11 2.02
N GLN A 57 -1.86 -25.03 1.34
CA GLN A 57 -1.11 -24.43 0.24
C GLN A 57 0.35 -24.08 0.61
N TRP A 58 0.57 -23.40 1.74
CA TRP A 58 1.90 -23.10 2.26
C TRP A 58 2.00 -23.47 3.74
N GLN A 59 3.09 -24.15 4.12
CA GLN A 59 3.32 -24.62 5.47
C GLN A 59 4.47 -23.91 6.15
N PHE A 60 4.25 -23.42 7.38
CA PHE A 60 5.34 -22.95 8.24
C PHE A 60 6.36 -24.07 8.47
N PRO A 61 7.67 -23.74 8.47
CA PRO A 61 8.72 -24.69 8.79
C PRO A 61 8.45 -25.45 10.09
N ILE A 62 8.89 -26.71 10.15
CA ILE A 62 8.61 -27.61 11.27
C ILE A 62 9.43 -27.26 12.53
N ASP A 63 10.49 -26.46 12.38
CA ASP A 63 11.46 -26.19 13.45
C ASP A 63 11.58 -24.69 13.78
N ASN A 64 11.39 -24.38 15.08
CA ASN A 64 11.80 -23.13 15.73
C ASN A 64 11.14 -21.80 15.28
N ILE A 65 9.91 -21.83 14.78
CA ILE A 65 9.16 -20.60 14.50
C ILE A 65 8.10 -20.40 15.55
N SER A 66 8.23 -19.33 16.34
CA SER A 66 7.25 -18.98 17.38
C SER A 66 7.07 -17.48 17.49
N ILE A 67 5.88 -17.07 17.92
CA ILE A 67 5.57 -15.68 18.25
C ILE A 67 5.49 -15.55 19.77
N ALA A 68 6.31 -14.68 20.36
CA ALA A 68 6.25 -14.37 21.78
C ALA A 68 4.88 -13.81 22.18
N SER A 69 4.51 -13.87 23.47
CA SER A 69 3.30 -13.23 24.00
C SER A 69 3.22 -11.77 23.59
N GLY A 70 2.12 -11.34 22.97
CA GLY A 70 1.93 -9.98 22.45
C GLY A 70 2.87 -9.59 21.33
N GLY A 71 3.52 -10.57 20.69
CA GLY A 71 4.45 -10.35 19.57
C GLY A 71 3.81 -10.51 18.21
N TYR A 72 4.57 -10.11 17.20
CA TYR A 72 4.20 -10.14 15.79
C TYR A 72 5.17 -11.01 14.99
N LEU A 73 4.70 -11.52 13.85
CA LEU A 73 5.53 -12.20 12.85
C LEU A 73 5.06 -11.82 11.46
N LEU A 74 6.00 -11.30 10.65
CA LEU A 74 5.78 -10.98 9.25
C LEU A 74 6.07 -12.21 8.37
N VAL A 75 5.21 -12.44 7.38
CA VAL A 75 5.35 -13.48 6.36
C VAL A 75 5.20 -12.83 4.99
N TRP A 76 6.20 -12.98 4.14
CA TRP A 76 6.23 -12.45 2.78
C TRP A 76 5.40 -13.32 1.82
N CYS A 77 4.56 -12.68 1.04
CA CYS A 77 3.67 -13.34 0.08
C CYS A 77 4.10 -13.00 -1.35
N ASP A 78 5.18 -13.62 -1.80
CA ASP A 78 5.92 -13.26 -3.02
C ASP A 78 5.99 -14.37 -4.07
N ASP A 79 5.40 -15.57 -3.79
CA ASP A 79 5.50 -16.77 -4.64
C ASP A 79 6.95 -17.22 -4.84
N ASN A 80 7.83 -17.01 -3.83
CA ASN A 80 9.25 -17.30 -3.93
C ASN A 80 9.86 -17.91 -2.67
N ILE A 81 9.48 -19.15 -2.36
CA ILE A 81 9.99 -19.92 -1.20
C ILE A 81 11.53 -20.08 -1.16
N SER A 82 12.23 -19.72 -2.22
CA SER A 82 13.70 -19.81 -2.25
C SER A 82 14.39 -18.65 -1.54
N GLN A 83 13.69 -17.57 -1.22
CA GLN A 83 14.22 -16.40 -0.51
C GLN A 83 14.32 -16.62 1.00
N GLY A 84 13.49 -17.48 1.59
CA GLY A 84 13.56 -17.76 3.01
C GLY A 84 12.41 -18.59 3.55
N ASP A 85 12.51 -18.92 4.84
CA ASP A 85 11.54 -19.77 5.54
C ASP A 85 10.18 -19.09 5.78
N LEU A 86 10.11 -17.76 5.64
CA LEU A 86 8.90 -16.96 5.80
C LEU A 86 8.43 -16.32 4.48
N HIS A 87 8.75 -16.97 3.35
CA HIS A 87 8.28 -16.63 2.01
C HIS A 87 7.28 -17.67 1.51
N THR A 88 6.10 -17.24 1.10
CA THR A 88 5.05 -18.15 0.67
C THR A 88 5.18 -18.54 -0.80
N ASN A 89 4.42 -19.56 -1.21
CA ASN A 89 4.26 -19.97 -2.61
C ASN A 89 3.03 -19.35 -3.28
N PHE A 90 2.57 -18.21 -2.78
CA PHE A 90 1.47 -17.43 -3.34
C PHE A 90 1.70 -15.93 -3.15
N LYS A 91 0.94 -15.09 -3.88
CA LYS A 91 0.89 -13.63 -3.75
C LYS A 91 -0.51 -13.19 -3.35
N ILE A 92 -0.61 -12.10 -2.63
CA ILE A 92 -1.92 -11.54 -2.24
C ILE A 92 -2.52 -10.79 -3.43
N ASN A 93 -3.79 -11.07 -3.75
CA ASN A 93 -4.48 -10.38 -4.82
C ASN A 93 -5.09 -9.06 -4.33
N SER A 94 -4.52 -7.93 -4.74
CA SER A 94 -4.98 -6.59 -4.34
C SER A 94 -6.41 -6.25 -4.76
N ILE A 95 -7.04 -7.00 -5.68
CA ILE A 95 -8.45 -6.82 -6.06
C ILE A 95 -9.39 -7.40 -5.00
N GLY A 96 -8.89 -8.34 -4.18
CA GLY A 96 -9.61 -8.97 -3.09
C GLY A 96 -9.66 -10.48 -3.19
N GLU A 97 -9.58 -11.13 -2.04
CA GLU A 97 -9.63 -12.58 -1.85
C GLU A 97 -9.89 -12.94 -0.39
N THR A 98 -9.60 -14.16 0.02
CA THR A 98 -9.68 -14.61 1.40
C THR A 98 -8.36 -15.23 1.84
N LEU A 99 -7.77 -14.68 2.89
CA LEU A 99 -6.60 -15.27 3.56
C LEU A 99 -7.05 -16.12 4.73
N ALA A 100 -6.41 -17.26 4.95
CA ALA A 100 -6.69 -18.11 6.10
C ALA A 100 -5.41 -18.67 6.73
N LEU A 101 -5.41 -18.70 8.06
CA LEU A 101 -4.45 -19.39 8.90
C LEU A 101 -5.07 -20.71 9.37
N VAL A 102 -4.38 -21.82 9.12
CA VAL A 102 -4.93 -23.16 9.30
C VAL A 102 -4.03 -23.98 10.22
N LYS A 103 -4.63 -24.85 11.01
CA LYS A 103 -3.91 -25.79 11.88
C LYS A 103 -3.09 -26.80 11.10
N ASN A 104 -2.16 -27.42 11.81
CA ASN A 104 -1.36 -28.54 11.32
C ASN A 104 -2.17 -29.80 10.97
N ASP A 105 -3.48 -29.86 11.30
CA ASP A 105 -4.38 -30.90 10.82
C ASP A 105 -4.81 -30.69 9.34
N GLY A 106 -4.51 -29.52 8.75
CA GLY A 106 -4.84 -29.16 7.38
C GLY A 106 -6.34 -28.94 7.11
N ILE A 107 -7.17 -28.79 8.18
CA ILE A 107 -8.64 -28.70 8.07
C ILE A 107 -9.18 -27.57 8.92
N THR A 108 -8.64 -27.36 10.12
CA THR A 108 -9.19 -26.42 11.09
C THR A 108 -8.64 -25.00 10.85
N ILE A 109 -9.51 -24.09 10.43
CA ILE A 109 -9.17 -22.67 10.30
C ILE A 109 -9.05 -22.05 11.70
N ILE A 110 -7.90 -21.44 11.98
CA ILE A 110 -7.59 -20.70 13.22
C ILE A 110 -8.18 -19.29 13.13
N ASP A 111 -7.92 -18.62 12.02
CA ASP A 111 -8.38 -17.26 11.72
C ASP A 111 -8.46 -17.05 10.21
N SER A 112 -9.33 -16.16 9.76
CA SER A 112 -9.45 -15.82 8.34
C SER A 112 -10.00 -14.43 8.13
N ILE A 113 -9.72 -13.85 6.95
CA ILE A 113 -10.26 -12.58 6.51
C ILE A 113 -10.57 -12.60 5.02
N SER A 114 -11.79 -12.21 4.65
CA SER A 114 -12.16 -11.89 3.27
C SER A 114 -12.16 -10.38 3.08
N PHE A 115 -11.53 -9.91 2.04
CA PHE A 115 -11.39 -8.49 1.77
C PHE A 115 -11.64 -8.16 0.30
N GLY A 116 -11.94 -6.90 0.03
CA GLY A 116 -12.08 -6.34 -1.32
C GLY A 116 -10.79 -5.63 -1.77
N SER A 117 -10.93 -4.77 -2.79
CA SER A 117 -9.79 -4.04 -3.37
C SER A 117 -9.00 -3.26 -2.33
N GLN A 118 -7.69 -3.42 -2.38
CA GLN A 118 -6.72 -2.75 -1.52
C GLN A 118 -6.03 -1.60 -2.27
N THR A 119 -5.54 -0.64 -1.52
CA THR A 119 -4.84 0.53 -2.04
C THR A 119 -3.33 0.30 -1.90
N ILE A 120 -2.57 0.68 -2.93
CA ILE A 120 -1.11 0.60 -2.93
C ILE A 120 -0.51 1.31 -1.70
N ASP A 121 0.47 0.68 -1.06
CA ASP A 121 1.18 1.18 0.12
C ASP A 121 0.30 1.50 1.34
N LEU A 122 -0.94 1.03 1.35
CA LEU A 122 -1.80 1.02 2.53
C LEU A 122 -2.13 -0.42 2.93
N SER A 123 -1.99 -0.71 4.20
CA SER A 123 -2.35 -2.01 4.77
C SER A 123 -3.81 -2.06 5.21
N TYR A 124 -4.28 -3.27 5.44
CA TYR A 124 -5.58 -3.53 6.06
C TYR A 124 -5.33 -4.34 7.33
N GLY A 125 -5.69 -3.77 8.46
CA GLY A 125 -5.32 -4.33 9.76
C GLY A 125 -6.42 -4.22 10.82
N ARG A 126 -6.29 -5.05 11.87
CA ARG A 126 -7.21 -5.08 13.02
C ARG A 126 -6.91 -3.95 13.99
N ILE A 127 -7.93 -3.28 14.49
CA ILE A 127 -7.80 -2.26 15.53
C ILE A 127 -8.82 -2.52 16.65
N PRO A 128 -8.34 -2.71 17.88
CA PRO A 128 -6.93 -2.91 18.27
C PRO A 128 -6.37 -4.22 17.71
N ASP A 129 -5.04 -4.44 17.86
CA ASP A 129 -4.39 -5.70 17.49
C ASP A 129 -5.19 -6.90 17.96
N GLY A 130 -5.38 -7.88 17.08
CA GLY A 130 -6.19 -9.07 17.31
C GLY A 130 -7.69 -8.83 17.49
N GLY A 131 -8.16 -7.58 17.38
CA GLY A 131 -9.58 -7.22 17.47
C GLY A 131 -10.42 -7.75 16.31
N GLU A 132 -11.73 -7.52 16.36
CA GLU A 132 -12.63 -7.98 15.30
C GLU A 132 -12.79 -6.97 14.16
N GLU A 133 -12.50 -5.70 14.42
CA GLU A 133 -12.68 -4.63 13.44
C GLU A 133 -11.43 -4.44 12.58
N TRP A 134 -11.66 -4.32 11.26
CA TRP A 134 -10.63 -4.09 10.27
C TRP A 134 -10.74 -2.71 9.65
N THR A 135 -9.61 -2.09 9.38
CA THR A 135 -9.56 -0.78 8.72
C THR A 135 -8.33 -0.63 7.84
N THR A 136 -8.44 0.21 6.82
CA THR A 136 -7.29 0.67 6.04
C THR A 136 -6.44 1.62 6.88
N MET A 137 -5.12 1.42 6.86
CA MET A 137 -4.19 2.18 7.70
C MET A 137 -2.82 2.33 7.03
N LEU A 138 -1.93 3.16 7.60
CA LEU A 138 -0.52 3.10 7.24
C LEU A 138 0.07 1.80 7.78
N PRO A 139 0.91 1.13 6.99
CA PRO A 139 1.53 -0.12 7.42
C PRO A 139 2.36 0.04 8.70
N THR A 140 2.18 -0.90 9.63
CA THR A 140 2.87 -0.91 10.94
C THR A 140 3.61 -2.22 11.22
N PRO A 141 4.39 -2.78 10.28
CA PRO A 141 5.00 -4.10 10.44
C PRO A 141 5.83 -4.20 11.71
N GLY A 142 5.54 -5.22 12.53
CA GLY A 142 6.20 -5.48 13.81
C GLY A 142 5.78 -4.53 14.95
N ASN A 143 4.75 -3.72 14.77
CA ASN A 143 4.28 -2.76 15.77
C ASN A 143 2.76 -2.77 15.89
N THR A 144 2.25 -2.19 16.98
CA THR A 144 0.80 -2.04 17.23
C THR A 144 0.11 -1.28 16.11
N ASN A 145 -0.96 -1.84 15.60
CA ASN A 145 -1.81 -1.24 14.59
C ASN A 145 -2.43 0.09 15.08
N GLN A 146 -2.39 1.10 14.23
CA GLN A 146 -2.89 2.42 14.55
C GLN A 146 -3.89 2.90 13.49
N ALA A 147 -5.10 3.22 13.94
CA ALA A 147 -6.11 3.78 13.02
C ALA A 147 -5.62 5.08 12.37
N LEU A 148 -5.93 5.26 11.09
CA LEU A 148 -5.69 6.52 10.37
C LEU A 148 -6.23 7.76 11.11
N SER A 149 -7.16 7.59 12.05
CA SER A 149 -7.69 8.69 12.88
C SER A 149 -6.66 9.31 13.83
N ILE A 150 -5.54 8.63 14.15
CA ILE A 150 -4.40 9.24 14.86
C ILE A 150 -3.57 10.09 13.88
N LEU A 151 -3.74 9.88 12.58
CA LEU A 151 -3.20 10.70 11.52
C LEU A 151 -4.03 11.96 11.24
N SER A 152 -4.90 12.38 12.14
CA SER A 152 -5.55 13.69 12.07
C SER A 152 -4.55 14.86 12.05
N ASP A 153 -3.27 14.59 12.32
CA ASP A 153 -2.16 15.52 12.06
C ASP A 153 -1.56 15.38 10.65
N LEU A 154 -1.82 14.28 9.92
CA LEU A 154 -1.66 14.24 8.48
C LEU A 154 -2.95 14.81 7.86
N VAL A 155 -2.92 16.07 7.55
CA VAL A 155 -4.01 16.76 6.85
C VAL A 155 -4.08 16.19 5.43
N PHE A 156 -4.82 15.07 5.26
CA PHE A 156 -5.15 14.64 3.91
C PHE A 156 -5.93 15.75 3.20
N PRO A 157 -5.68 15.98 1.93
CA PRO A 157 -6.40 16.98 1.19
C PRO A 157 -7.93 16.74 1.24
N ASP A 158 -8.69 17.76 1.61
CA ASP A 158 -10.16 17.74 1.68
C ASP A 158 -10.83 17.91 0.31
N ARG A 159 -10.04 18.24 -0.71
CA ARG A 159 -10.48 18.51 -2.08
C ARG A 159 -9.34 18.44 -3.06
N TYR A 160 -9.67 18.19 -4.32
CA TYR A 160 -8.72 18.32 -5.42
C TYR A 160 -8.19 19.75 -5.54
N ARG A 161 -6.88 19.88 -5.67
CA ARG A 161 -6.20 21.17 -5.92
C ARG A 161 -5.12 20.98 -6.98
N LEU A 162 -4.98 21.99 -7.83
CA LEU A 162 -3.78 22.21 -8.64
C LEU A 162 -3.25 23.59 -8.25
N TYR A 163 -2.08 23.61 -7.64
CA TYR A 163 -1.45 24.85 -7.22
C TYR A 163 -0.80 25.59 -8.40
N GLN A 164 -0.49 26.87 -8.21
CA GLN A 164 0.32 27.60 -9.15
C GLN A 164 1.75 27.06 -9.11
N ASN A 165 2.31 26.74 -10.28
CA ASN A 165 3.69 26.30 -10.35
C ASN A 165 4.65 27.32 -9.74
N TYR A 166 5.70 26.86 -9.10
CA TYR A 166 6.72 27.72 -8.52
C TYR A 166 8.14 27.22 -8.86
N PRO A 167 9.02 28.16 -9.30
CA PRO A 167 8.76 29.56 -9.62
C PRO A 167 7.84 29.75 -10.83
N ASN A 168 7.18 30.90 -10.93
CA ASN A 168 6.43 31.35 -12.11
C ASN A 168 6.47 32.88 -12.21
N PRO A 169 7.17 33.51 -13.17
CA PRO A 169 7.89 32.84 -14.27
C PRO A 169 9.06 31.97 -13.81
N PHE A 170 9.43 30.98 -14.62
CA PHE A 170 10.53 30.08 -14.33
C PHE A 170 11.57 30.03 -15.46
N ASN A 171 12.80 29.66 -15.09
CA ASN A 171 13.89 29.40 -16.02
C ASN A 171 14.36 27.96 -15.78
N SER A 172 14.51 27.18 -16.84
CA SER A 172 14.92 25.78 -16.88
C SER A 172 14.04 24.75 -16.14
N ARG A 173 13.47 25.06 -14.96
CA ARG A 173 12.67 24.10 -14.18
C ARG A 173 11.62 24.80 -13.32
N THR A 174 10.47 24.17 -13.16
CA THR A 174 9.43 24.58 -12.22
C THR A 174 8.84 23.37 -11.48
N THR A 175 8.31 23.62 -10.31
CA THR A 175 7.62 22.64 -9.48
C THR A 175 6.11 22.83 -9.63
N ILE A 176 5.39 21.76 -9.80
CA ILE A 176 3.92 21.69 -9.86
C ILE A 176 3.46 20.84 -8.69
N GLN A 177 2.63 21.41 -7.83
CA GLN A 177 2.05 20.72 -6.69
C GLN A 177 0.56 20.51 -6.94
N TYR A 178 0.03 19.36 -6.53
CA TYR A 178 -1.40 19.04 -6.58
C TYR A 178 -1.79 18.13 -5.44
N ASP A 179 -3.09 18.20 -5.07
CA ASP A 179 -3.68 17.43 -3.99
C ASP A 179 -4.79 16.54 -4.54
N LEU A 180 -4.85 15.30 -4.03
CA LEU A 180 -5.88 14.31 -4.32
C LEU A 180 -6.61 13.95 -3.01
N PRO A 181 -7.93 14.22 -2.89
CA PRO A 181 -8.71 13.86 -1.70
C PRO A 181 -9.14 12.39 -1.69
N GLU A 182 -8.96 11.68 -2.77
CA GLU A 182 -9.28 10.26 -2.96
C GLU A 182 -8.35 9.63 -3.98
N SER A 183 -8.19 8.31 -3.90
CA SER A 183 -7.39 7.55 -4.84
C SER A 183 -8.08 7.42 -6.19
N GLY A 184 -7.31 7.41 -7.28
CA GLY A 184 -7.84 7.27 -8.62
C GLY A 184 -6.85 7.64 -9.71
N HIS A 185 -7.30 7.50 -10.96
CA HIS A 185 -6.46 7.81 -12.12
C HIS A 185 -6.21 9.32 -12.24
N VAL A 186 -4.95 9.70 -12.35
CA VAL A 186 -4.50 11.09 -12.52
C VAL A 186 -3.78 11.25 -13.84
N ARG A 187 -4.14 12.29 -14.58
CA ARG A 187 -3.44 12.70 -15.79
C ARG A 187 -3.03 14.16 -15.69
N ILE A 188 -1.74 14.46 -15.83
CA ILE A 188 -1.21 15.83 -15.85
C ILE A 188 -0.46 16.05 -17.16
N ARG A 189 -0.91 17.05 -17.92
CA ARG A 189 -0.37 17.37 -19.24
C ARG A 189 -0.02 18.84 -19.34
N VAL A 190 0.97 19.14 -20.18
CA VAL A 190 1.38 20.50 -20.51
C VAL A 190 1.01 20.81 -21.95
N TYR A 191 0.48 22.00 -22.16
CA TYR A 191 0.03 22.51 -23.47
C TYR A 191 0.69 23.85 -23.81
N ASP A 192 0.83 24.12 -25.11
CA ASP A 192 1.18 25.46 -25.61
C ASP A 192 -0.06 26.38 -25.68
N ILE A 193 0.14 27.62 -26.15
CA ILE A 193 -0.93 28.62 -26.30
C ILE A 193 -1.95 28.28 -27.38
N LEU A 194 -1.66 27.34 -28.28
CA LEU A 194 -2.55 26.86 -29.33
C LEU A 194 -3.37 25.64 -28.89
N GLY A 195 -3.10 25.13 -27.67
CA GLY A 195 -3.74 23.93 -27.15
C GLY A 195 -3.09 22.61 -27.60
N ASN A 196 -1.92 22.66 -28.23
CA ASN A 196 -1.18 21.46 -28.57
C ASN A 196 -0.54 20.87 -27.31
N GLU A 197 -0.67 19.58 -27.11
CA GLU A 197 0.00 18.87 -26.03
C GLU A 197 1.53 18.86 -26.27
N ILE A 198 2.26 19.31 -25.29
CA ILE A 198 3.73 19.35 -25.29
C ILE A 198 4.31 18.10 -24.64
N THR A 199 3.72 17.68 -23.52
CA THR A 199 4.16 16.49 -22.77
C THR A 199 3.10 16.08 -21.77
N THR A 200 3.06 14.78 -21.48
CA THR A 200 2.37 14.21 -20.32
C THR A 200 3.37 14.04 -19.20
N LEU A 201 3.08 14.61 -18.02
CA LEU A 201 3.93 14.54 -16.83
C LEU A 201 3.54 13.38 -15.91
N VAL A 202 2.22 13.11 -15.80
CA VAL A 202 1.64 12.01 -15.02
C VAL A 202 0.52 11.37 -15.84
N ASN A 203 0.42 10.05 -15.80
CA ASN A 203 -0.68 9.27 -16.38
C ASN A 203 -0.72 7.91 -15.70
N SER A 204 -1.19 7.86 -14.44
CA SER A 204 -1.17 6.66 -13.61
C SER A 204 -2.25 6.71 -12.53
N GLU A 205 -2.52 5.60 -11.89
CA GLU A 205 -3.23 5.56 -10.62
C GLU A 205 -2.38 6.26 -9.55
N ALA A 206 -3.05 6.93 -8.63
CA ALA A 206 -2.44 7.61 -7.49
C ALA A 206 -3.36 7.51 -6.28
N VAL A 207 -2.78 7.43 -5.08
CA VAL A 207 -3.52 7.38 -3.82
C VAL A 207 -3.90 8.78 -3.34
N ILE A 208 -4.77 8.85 -2.33
CA ILE A 208 -5.03 10.11 -1.60
C ILE A 208 -3.71 10.72 -1.10
N GLY A 209 -3.50 12.03 -1.29
CA GLY A 209 -2.28 12.69 -0.80
C GLY A 209 -1.92 13.97 -1.51
N GLU A 210 -0.79 14.55 -1.08
CA GLU A 210 -0.15 15.73 -1.69
C GLU A 210 1.02 15.29 -2.56
N TYR A 211 1.07 15.81 -3.79
CA TYR A 211 2.06 15.40 -4.78
C TYR A 211 2.87 16.59 -5.30
N ILE A 212 4.14 16.32 -5.58
CA ILE A 212 5.05 17.28 -6.17
C ILE A 212 5.71 16.65 -7.39
N ILE A 213 5.55 17.30 -8.54
CA ILE A 213 6.24 16.93 -9.78
C ILE A 213 7.02 18.10 -10.34
N HIS A 214 7.96 17.81 -11.21
CA HIS A 214 8.82 18.81 -11.80
C HIS A 214 8.71 18.81 -13.32
N TRP A 215 8.67 20.01 -13.90
CA TRP A 215 8.77 20.19 -15.33
C TRP A 215 10.04 20.98 -15.69
N ALA A 216 10.88 20.37 -16.52
CA ALA A 216 12.12 20.97 -17.04
C ALA A 216 12.12 20.90 -18.57
N PRO A 217 11.56 21.92 -19.26
CA PRO A 217 11.46 21.93 -20.72
C PRO A 217 12.82 22.10 -21.38
N ARG A 218 13.22 21.12 -22.21
CA ARG A 218 14.53 21.12 -22.89
C ARG A 218 14.51 21.88 -24.22
N HIS A 219 13.44 21.73 -24.99
CA HIS A 219 13.32 22.22 -26.37
C HIS A 219 12.31 23.34 -26.54
N GLN A 220 11.56 23.69 -25.51
CA GLN A 220 10.53 24.73 -25.54
C GLN A 220 11.16 26.13 -25.41
N GLY A 221 10.67 27.08 -26.22
CA GLY A 221 11.06 28.48 -26.16
C GLY A 221 10.44 29.24 -24.99
N SER A 222 10.94 30.44 -24.70
CA SER A 222 10.27 31.38 -23.80
C SER A 222 8.82 31.60 -24.25
N GLY A 223 7.87 31.56 -23.33
CA GLY A 223 6.48 31.73 -23.69
C GLY A 223 5.51 31.28 -22.57
N VAL A 224 4.22 31.30 -22.91
CA VAL A 224 3.12 30.86 -22.04
C VAL A 224 2.80 29.40 -22.34
N TYR A 225 2.68 28.64 -21.28
CA TYR A 225 2.25 27.25 -21.29
C TYR A 225 1.12 27.06 -20.28
N PHE A 226 0.41 25.95 -20.40
CA PHE A 226 -0.66 25.57 -19.49
C PHE A 226 -0.42 24.16 -18.97
N VAL A 227 -0.49 23.97 -17.67
CA VAL A 227 -0.57 22.64 -17.05
C VAL A 227 -2.02 22.35 -16.72
N ARG A 228 -2.48 21.17 -17.10
CA ARG A 228 -3.83 20.66 -16.83
C ARG A 228 -3.76 19.34 -16.08
N ILE A 229 -4.50 19.25 -14.99
CA ILE A 229 -4.78 18.01 -14.26
C ILE A 229 -6.19 17.56 -14.60
N GLU A 230 -6.34 16.26 -14.80
CA GLU A 230 -7.61 15.55 -14.96
C GLU A 230 -7.59 14.35 -14.01
N SER A 231 -8.61 14.21 -13.16
CA SER A 231 -8.86 13.08 -12.28
C SER A 231 -10.36 12.90 -12.10
N THR A 232 -10.80 11.92 -11.31
CA THR A 232 -12.21 11.57 -11.10
C THR A 232 -13.07 12.82 -10.83
N GLY A 233 -13.85 13.26 -11.84
CA GLY A 233 -14.74 14.43 -11.72
C GLY A 233 -14.06 15.79 -11.55
N PHE A 234 -12.73 15.85 -11.63
CA PHE A 234 -11.95 17.08 -11.47
C PHE A 234 -11.12 17.42 -12.71
N ASP A 235 -11.21 18.67 -13.13
CA ASP A 235 -10.41 19.24 -14.22
C ASP A 235 -9.99 20.67 -13.83
N LYS A 236 -8.68 20.92 -13.90
CA LYS A 236 -8.13 22.24 -13.58
C LYS A 236 -6.93 22.56 -14.44
N THR A 237 -6.86 23.83 -14.89
CA THR A 237 -5.74 24.34 -15.67
C THR A 237 -5.08 25.53 -14.97
N ARG A 238 -3.76 25.60 -15.04
CA ARG A 238 -2.93 26.73 -14.56
C ARG A 238 -2.01 27.22 -15.66
N LYS A 239 -1.82 28.54 -15.72
CA LYS A 239 -0.89 29.20 -16.63
C LYS A 239 0.53 29.20 -16.05
N MET A 240 1.50 28.84 -16.87
CA MET A 240 2.92 28.86 -16.57
C MET A 240 3.65 29.78 -17.56
N VAL A 241 4.68 30.46 -17.10
CA VAL A 241 5.50 31.36 -17.96
C VAL A 241 6.96 30.90 -17.91
N LEU A 242 7.47 30.45 -19.04
CA LEU A 242 8.88 30.10 -19.22
C LEU A 242 9.67 31.31 -19.74
N LEU A 243 10.77 31.60 -19.09
CA LEU A 243 11.78 32.61 -19.52
C LEU A 243 13.11 31.90 -19.66
N LYS A 244 13.63 31.83 -20.89
CA LYS A 244 14.98 31.36 -21.20
C LYS A 244 15.89 32.54 -21.50
#